data_a585a77a9178f90fdd0f4934e78b8cb1
#
_entry.id   a585a77a9178f90fdd0f4934e78b8cb1
#
_cell.length_a   1.000
_cell.length_b   1.000
_cell.length_c   1.000
_cell.angle_alpha   90.00
_cell.angle_beta   90.00
_cell.angle_gamma   90.00
#
_symmetry.space_group_name_H-M   'P 1'
#
loop_
_entity.id
_entity.type
_entity.pdbx_description
1 polymer ?
#
loop_
_entity_poly.entity_id
_entity_poly.type
_entity_poly.pdbx_seq_one_letter_code
_entity_poly.pdbx_strand_id
1 'polypeptide(L)' 'MSGMDRWEVRHDLYEDVEVTAEDRLRAIIAAAKVWGVRWLPIAHECRTKKLGPAKEAEGYGKAGTV' A
#
# COMPACT_ATOMS: atom_id res chain seq x y z
N MET A 1 -17.70 5.67 -4.46
CA MET A 1 -17.13 5.08 -4.23
C MET A 1 -15.83 5.21 -4.13
N SER A 2 -15.21 5.03 -3.34
CA SER A 2 -14.01 5.28 -3.16
C SER A 2 -13.16 4.57 -3.87
N GLY A 3 -12.21 4.95 -4.36
CA GLY A 3 -11.32 4.20 -5.14
C GLY A 3 -10.09 3.87 -4.41
N MET A 4 -10.21 3.06 -3.47
CA MET A 4 -9.03 2.60 -2.77
C MET A 4 -8.33 1.56 -3.61
N ASP A 5 -7.01 1.60 -3.63
CA ASP A 5 -6.22 0.64 -4.35
C ASP A 5 -5.27 -0.05 -3.39
N ARG A 6 -4.74 -1.17 -3.79
CA ARG A 6 -3.73 -1.85 -3.01
C ARG A 6 -2.38 -1.37 -3.50
N TRP A 7 -1.49 -1.11 -2.56
CA TRP A 7 -0.17 -0.61 -2.89
C TRP A 7 0.88 -1.43 -2.13
N GLU A 8 1.99 -1.64 -2.79
CA GLU A 8 3.11 -2.26 -2.12
C GLU A 8 4.09 -1.13 -1.83
N VAL A 9 4.51 -0.98 -0.59
CA VAL A 9 5.42 0.09 -0.21
C VAL A 9 6.69 -0.54 0.31
N ARG A 10 7.82 -0.10 -0.21
CA ARG A 10 9.12 -0.64 0.16
C ARG A 10 10.05 0.45 0.64
N HIS A 11 10.90 0.10 1.54
CA HIS A 11 11.91 1.02 2.03
C HIS A 11 13.13 0.19 2.44
N ASP A 12 14.31 0.72 2.21
CA ASP A 12 15.53 -0.04 2.47
C ASP A 12 15.69 -0.45 3.92
N LEU A 13 15.18 0.31 4.84
CA LEU A 13 15.33 0.02 6.25
C LEU A 13 14.17 -0.74 6.86
N TYR A 14 13.10 -0.91 6.13
CA TYR A 14 11.90 -1.54 6.67
C TYR A 14 11.42 -2.63 5.75
N GLU A 15 10.53 -3.47 6.26
CA GLU A 15 10.01 -4.54 5.45
C GLU A 15 8.98 -4.06 4.47
N ASP A 16 8.84 -4.76 3.36
CA ASP A 16 7.82 -4.44 2.39
C ASP A 16 6.46 -4.66 3.02
N VAL A 17 5.54 -3.76 2.76
CA VAL A 17 4.19 -3.90 3.28
C VAL A 17 3.19 -3.63 2.17
N GLU A 18 2.01 -4.20 2.29
CA GLU A 18 0.92 -3.92 1.39
C GLU A 18 -0.12 -3.15 2.14
N VAL A 19 -0.58 -2.06 1.58
CA VAL A 19 -1.59 -1.23 2.22
C VAL A 19 -2.64 -0.87 1.20
N THR A 20 -3.81 -0.43 1.66
CA THR A 20 -4.82 0.09 0.76
C THR A 20 -4.89 1.58 0.95
N ALA A 21 -4.95 2.31 -0.12
CA ALA A 21 -4.95 3.76 -0.05
C ALA A 21 -5.50 4.34 -1.35
N GLU A 22 -5.91 5.58 -1.30
CA GLU A 22 -6.45 6.22 -2.47
C GLU A 22 -5.35 6.69 -3.41
N ASP A 23 -4.18 6.95 -2.88
CA ASP A 23 -3.10 7.40 -3.73
C ASP A 23 -1.76 7.03 -3.10
N ARG A 24 -0.69 7.36 -3.79
CA ARG A 24 0.63 7.01 -3.37
C ARG A 24 0.99 7.62 -2.02
N LEU A 25 0.66 8.86 -1.82
CA LEU A 25 1.01 9.52 -0.58
C LEU A 25 0.34 8.84 0.61
N ARG A 26 -0.91 8.53 0.46
CA ARG A 26 -1.63 7.88 1.56
C ARG A 26 -1.10 6.48 1.79
N ALA A 27 -0.62 5.84 0.74
CA ALA A 27 -0.03 4.53 0.89
C ALA A 27 1.25 4.63 1.73
N ILE A 28 2.05 5.66 1.51
CA ILE A 28 3.26 5.85 2.27
C ILE A 28 2.92 6.13 3.74
N ILE A 29 1.90 6.94 3.98
CA ILE A 29 1.49 7.24 5.34
C ILE A 29 1.03 5.97 6.04
N ALA A 30 0.28 5.13 5.35
CA ALA A 30 -0.20 3.90 5.94
C ALA A 30 0.97 2.95 6.24
N ALA A 31 1.93 2.87 5.35
CA ALA A 31 3.09 2.02 5.57
C ALA A 31 3.90 2.52 6.76
N ALA A 32 4.04 3.82 6.88
CA ALA A 32 4.79 4.38 8.00
C ALA A 32 4.12 4.03 9.33
N LYS A 33 2.81 3.96 9.34
CA LYS A 33 2.13 3.58 10.55
C LYS A 33 2.41 2.13 10.90
N VAL A 34 2.49 1.28 9.91
CA VAL A 34 2.79 -0.12 10.14
C VAL A 34 4.19 -0.24 10.70
N TRP A 35 5.12 0.54 10.19
CA TRP A 35 6.50 0.49 10.65
C TRP A 35 6.72 1.24 11.96
N GLY A 36 5.75 2.07 12.36
CA GLY A 36 5.88 2.83 13.58
C GLY A 36 6.80 4.01 13.45
N VAL A 37 6.88 4.61 12.28
CA VAL A 37 7.75 5.76 12.05
C VAL A 37 6.98 6.88 11.38
N ARG A 38 7.59 8.03 11.31
CA ARG A 38 6.96 9.16 10.66
C ARG A 38 7.14 9.03 9.16
N TRP A 39 6.11 9.36 8.42
CA TRP A 39 6.16 9.20 6.98
C TRP A 39 6.93 10.33 6.28
N LEU A 40 6.88 11.50 6.84
CA LEU A 40 7.46 12.64 6.17
C LEU A 40 8.93 12.50 5.81
N PRO A 41 9.78 12.14 6.74
CA PRO A 41 11.20 12.03 6.40
C PRO A 41 11.52 10.88 5.46
N ILE A 42 10.67 9.90 5.36
CA ILE A 42 10.97 8.79 4.50
C ILE A 42 10.18 8.80 3.20
N ALA A 43 9.35 9.80 3.01
CA ALA A 43 8.48 9.82 1.84
C ALA A 43 9.26 9.74 0.54
N HIS A 44 10.41 10.38 0.47
CA HIS A 44 11.19 10.35 -0.75
C HIS A 44 11.92 9.02 -0.93
N GLU A 45 12.09 8.29 0.13
CA GLU A 45 12.83 7.06 0.07
C GLU A 45 11.97 5.84 -0.17
N CYS A 46 10.67 5.99 -0.04
CA CYS A 46 9.77 4.87 -0.21
C CYS A 46 9.52 4.59 -1.68
N ARG A 47 9.43 3.34 -2.04
CA ARG A 47 9.10 2.94 -3.38
C ARG A 47 7.71 2.35 -3.32
N THR A 48 6.84 2.77 -4.21
CA THR A 48 5.48 2.31 -4.19
C THR A 48 5.13 1.66 -5.51
N LYS A 49 4.27 0.67 -5.44
CA LYS A 49 3.80 0.00 -6.64
C LYS A 49 2.32 -0.23 -6.47
N LYS A 50 1.53 0.23 -7.42
CA LYS A 50 0.10 0.06 -7.37
C LYS A 50 -0.22 -1.34 -7.82
N LEU A 51 -0.90 -2.09 -6.98
CA LEU A 51 -1.19 -3.48 -7.28
C LEU A 51 -2.57 -3.70 -7.88
N GLY A 52 -3.42 -2.70 -7.81
CA GLY A 52 -4.73 -2.80 -8.39
C GLY A 52 -5.82 -2.39 -7.42
N PRO A 53 -7.05 -2.36 -7.83
CA PRO A 53 -8.13 -1.94 -6.97
C PRO A 53 -8.30 -2.91 -5.81
N ALA A 54 -8.33 -2.40 -4.62
CA ALA A 54 -8.45 -3.23 -3.44
C ALA A 54 -9.69 -4.09 -3.50
N LYS A 55 -10.76 -3.50 -3.89
CA LYS A 55 -12.00 -4.22 -3.93
C LYS A 55 -11.98 -5.36 -4.90
N GLU A 56 -11.46 -5.10 -6.06
CA GLU A 56 -11.41 -6.12 -7.05
C GLU A 56 -10.48 -7.24 -6.63
N ALA A 57 -9.39 -6.90 -6.06
CA ALA A 57 -8.46 -7.92 -5.64
C ALA A 57 -9.06 -8.83 -4.62
N GLU A 58 -9.81 -8.28 -3.73
CA GLU A 58 -10.42 -9.03 -2.77
C GLU A 58 -11.42 -9.98 -3.31
N GLY A 59 -12.34 -9.54 -4.03
CA GLY A 59 -13.34 -10.39 -4.53
C GLY A 59 -12.81 -11.41 -5.46
N TYR A 60 -11.86 -11.03 -6.26
CA TYR A 60 -11.36 -11.92 -7.19
C TYR A 60 -10.57 -12.99 -6.60
N GLY A 61 -9.88 -12.68 -5.59
CA GLY A 61 -9.08 -13.63 -4.96
C GLY A 61 -9.81 -14.85 -4.62
N LYS A 62 -10.94 -14.74 -4.12
CA LYS A 62 -11.58 -15.83 -3.77
C LYS A 62 -12.06 -16.51 -4.90
N ALA A 63 -12.56 -15.90 -5.79
CA ALA A 63 -13.14 -16.57 -6.86
C ALA A 63 -12.08 -17.22 -7.61
N GLY A 64 -11.08 -16.55 -7.75
CA GLY A 64 -10.09 -17.07 -8.60
C GLY A 64 -9.58 -18.31 -8.17
N THR A 65 -9.69 -18.51 -7.00
CA THR A 65 -9.11 -19.59 -6.57
C THR A 65 -9.73 -20.70 -6.96
N VAL A 66 -10.65 -20.69 -7.39
CA VAL A 66 -11.19 -21.78 -7.66
C VAL A 66 -10.76 -22.44 -8.42
#